data_3476bead8d8545a58f55ea9eb647900f
#
_entry.id   3476bead8d8545a58f55ea9eb647900f
#
_cell.length_a   1.000
_cell.length_b   1.000
_cell.length_c   1.000
_cell.angle_alpha   90.00
_cell.angle_beta   90.00
_cell.angle_gamma   90.00
#
_symmetry.space_group_name_H-M   'P 1'
#
loop_
_entity.id
_entity.type
_entity.pdbx_description
1 polymer ?
#
loop_
_entity_poly.entity_id
_entity_poly.type
_entity_poly.pdbx_seq_one_letter_code
_entity_poly.pdbx_strand_id
1 'polypeptide(L)'
;MTLFERHYSGMVATEYGKCILPRALRAIGDLQAIPALLHKLKARASSALPDAGWLFNTRRLEIFLQLYHVNHTQTVATQLGITQPAVSAALKILEKGADSALFRRTPEGVRPTPAADLLYPPISRALNELENIWSDLAARRGVLEGSVRIGALPLSRTRLLPAAISAFLAHHPGIMVMTNESPYESLVSDMRAGHIDFIIGALRQDEELPDLSCEALFEEDMLILLRNEHPLLRHPDPLSQLAAAQWVLPRSNAPARRLLERAFLTLGLPLPQPTVETGDAAMVRGLLRDSDMLAAVSASQMCFEIDNGLLTVLPVQLPDTTRRIGLTFRAGSLPSPATQALLSFIQRQVAQG
;
A
#
# COMPACT_ATOMS: atom_id res chain seq x y z
N MET A 1 25.69 6.66 21.52
CA MET A 1 25.86 5.29 20.97
C MET A 1 27.09 5.30 20.04
N THR A 2 28.04 4.40 20.30
CA THR A 2 29.21 4.24 19.45
C THR A 2 28.89 3.19 18.38
N LEU A 3 29.07 3.54 17.10
CA LEU A 3 28.79 2.63 15.97
C LEU A 3 29.99 1.76 15.58
N PHE A 4 31.21 2.27 15.88
CA PHE A 4 32.46 1.59 15.60
C PHE A 4 33.40 1.67 16.80
N GLU A 5 34.12 0.61 17.05
CA GLU A 5 35.21 0.54 18.01
C GLU A 5 36.53 0.50 17.26
N ARG A 6 37.51 1.26 17.77
CA ARG A 6 38.86 1.30 17.21
C ARG A 6 39.72 0.26 17.93
N HIS A 7 40.23 -0.69 17.18
CA HIS A 7 41.20 -1.68 17.62
C HIS A 7 42.55 -1.45 16.95
N TYR A 8 43.56 -2.09 17.47
CA TYR A 8 44.90 -1.99 16.90
C TYR A 8 44.98 -2.47 15.42
N SER A 9 44.09 -3.39 15.06
CA SER A 9 43.93 -3.94 13.71
C SER A 9 42.96 -3.17 12.82
N GLY A 10 42.36 -2.07 13.26
CA GLY A 10 41.39 -1.31 12.48
C GLY A 10 40.12 -0.93 13.23
N MET A 11 39.04 -0.65 12.49
CA MET A 11 37.74 -0.34 13.03
C MET A 11 36.79 -1.54 12.90
N VAL A 12 36.08 -1.89 13.98
CA VAL A 12 35.10 -2.96 14.02
C VAL A 12 33.73 -2.35 14.37
N ALA A 13 32.71 -2.79 13.63
CA ALA A 13 31.34 -2.36 13.93
C ALA A 13 30.86 -2.94 15.26
N THR A 14 30.34 -2.07 16.12
CA THR A 14 29.65 -2.48 17.35
C THR A 14 28.36 -3.20 17.01
N GLU A 15 27.67 -3.71 18.04
CA GLU A 15 26.32 -4.29 17.85
C GLU A 15 25.31 -3.24 17.30
N TYR A 16 25.45 -1.98 17.68
CA TYR A 16 24.66 -0.89 17.10
C TYR A 16 25.04 -0.63 15.65
N GLY A 17 26.33 -0.64 15.31
CA GLY A 17 26.81 -0.52 13.94
C GLY A 17 26.29 -1.64 13.06
N LYS A 18 26.31 -2.89 13.54
CA LYS A 18 25.74 -4.05 12.82
C LYS A 18 24.21 -3.94 12.64
N CYS A 19 23.50 -3.39 13.64
CA CYS A 19 22.06 -3.20 13.58
C CYS A 19 21.64 -2.23 12.47
N ILE A 20 22.34 -1.11 12.31
CA ILE A 20 21.98 -0.08 11.32
C ILE A 20 22.48 -0.39 9.90
N LEU A 21 23.49 -1.25 9.77
CA LEU A 21 24.18 -1.51 8.50
C LEU A 21 23.23 -1.97 7.38
N PRO A 22 22.27 -2.90 7.61
CA PRO A 22 21.36 -3.32 6.56
C PRO A 22 20.55 -2.15 5.97
N ARG A 23 20.02 -1.26 6.81
CA ARG A 23 19.28 -0.09 6.36
C ARG A 23 20.14 0.91 5.62
N ALA A 24 21.33 1.18 6.13
CA ALA A 24 22.28 2.09 5.48
C ALA A 24 22.66 1.58 4.08
N LEU A 25 22.95 0.29 3.93
CA LEU A 25 23.27 -0.31 2.62
C LEU A 25 22.08 -0.23 1.65
N ARG A 26 20.85 -0.40 2.12
CA ARG A 26 19.64 -0.28 1.30
C ARG A 26 19.44 1.15 0.83
N ALA A 27 19.56 2.12 1.75
CA ALA A 27 19.45 3.55 1.40
C ALA A 27 20.50 3.95 0.35
N ILE A 28 21.76 3.50 0.54
CA ILE A 28 22.84 3.73 -0.43
C ILE A 28 22.51 3.06 -1.77
N GLY A 29 22.06 1.82 -1.77
CA GLY A 29 21.70 1.07 -2.98
C GLY A 29 20.57 1.74 -3.77
N ASP A 30 19.52 2.23 -3.10
CA ASP A 30 18.44 2.97 -3.75
C ASP A 30 18.96 4.25 -4.43
N LEU A 31 19.85 5.01 -3.76
CA LEU A 31 20.44 6.23 -4.34
C LEU A 31 21.40 5.91 -5.49
N GLN A 32 22.21 4.86 -5.37
CA GLN A 32 23.16 4.44 -6.40
C GLN A 32 22.47 3.91 -7.67
N ALA A 33 21.21 3.46 -7.58
CA ALA A 33 20.45 3.04 -8.76
C ALA A 33 19.98 4.22 -9.64
N ILE A 34 19.88 5.44 -9.08
CA ILE A 34 19.33 6.62 -9.78
C ILE A 34 20.07 6.97 -11.07
N PRO A 35 21.43 7.03 -11.12
CA PRO A 35 22.14 7.33 -12.36
C PRO A 35 21.79 6.39 -13.51
N ALA A 36 21.61 5.09 -13.22
CA ALA A 36 21.22 4.11 -14.24
C ALA A 36 19.78 4.32 -14.73
N LEU A 37 18.86 4.72 -13.86
CA LEU A 37 17.49 5.07 -14.23
C LEU A 37 17.44 6.29 -15.15
N LEU A 38 18.17 7.35 -14.81
CA LEU A 38 18.28 8.56 -15.63
C LEU A 38 18.94 8.29 -16.98
N HIS A 39 19.93 7.42 -17.02
CA HIS A 39 20.60 7.03 -18.26
C HIS A 39 19.63 6.34 -19.23
N LYS A 40 18.80 5.42 -18.73
CA LYS A 40 17.75 4.76 -19.52
C LYS A 40 16.74 5.76 -20.10
N LEU A 41 16.34 6.77 -19.31
CA LEU A 41 15.41 7.81 -19.78
C LEU A 41 15.98 8.61 -20.97
N LYS A 42 17.29 8.87 -20.95
CA LYS A 42 17.93 9.70 -21.99
C LYS A 42 18.27 8.93 -23.27
N ALA A 43 18.04 7.62 -23.34
CA ALA A 43 18.40 6.74 -24.48
C ALA A 43 19.85 6.96 -25.02
N ARG A 44 20.78 7.36 -24.16
CA ARG A 44 22.18 7.63 -24.53
C ARG A 44 23.05 6.38 -24.33
N ALA A 45 23.76 5.98 -25.35
CA ALA A 45 24.76 4.92 -25.29
C ALA A 45 26.09 5.48 -24.70
N SER A 46 26.13 5.81 -23.41
CA SER A 46 27.37 6.14 -22.73
C SER A 46 27.80 4.97 -21.87
N SER A 47 29.09 4.62 -21.92
CA SER A 47 29.65 3.47 -21.21
C SER A 47 29.96 3.73 -19.73
N ALA A 48 29.92 4.97 -19.27
CA ALA A 48 30.21 5.33 -17.88
C ALA A 48 28.93 5.85 -17.18
N LEU A 49 28.53 5.19 -16.09
CA LEU A 49 27.48 5.70 -15.23
C LEU A 49 28.02 6.92 -14.45
N PRO A 50 27.24 8.02 -14.34
CA PRO A 50 27.62 9.17 -13.55
C PRO A 50 27.78 8.79 -12.07
N ASP A 51 28.69 9.49 -11.37
CA ASP A 51 28.83 9.38 -9.92
C ASP A 51 27.50 9.75 -9.22
N ALA A 52 27.13 9.00 -8.17
CA ALA A 52 25.95 9.25 -7.34
C ALA A 52 26.22 10.23 -6.16
N GLY A 53 27.44 10.76 -6.00
CA GLY A 53 27.84 11.56 -4.84
C GLY A 53 26.98 12.80 -4.58
N TRP A 54 26.35 13.35 -5.63
CA TRP A 54 25.43 14.48 -5.52
C TRP A 54 24.11 14.16 -4.78
N LEU A 55 23.80 12.88 -4.58
CA LEU A 55 22.61 12.40 -3.86
C LEU A 55 22.87 12.20 -2.35
N PHE A 56 24.14 12.08 -1.90
CA PHE A 56 24.45 11.81 -0.50
C PHE A 56 24.37 13.06 0.39
N ASN A 57 23.18 13.68 0.43
CA ASN A 57 22.85 14.76 1.35
C ASN A 57 21.35 14.72 1.67
N THR A 58 21.01 14.21 2.85
CA THR A 58 19.61 13.97 3.29
C THR A 58 18.77 15.24 3.23
N ARG A 59 19.30 16.39 3.66
CA ARG A 59 18.57 17.66 3.62
C ARG A 59 18.17 18.06 2.20
N ARG A 60 19.01 17.79 1.24
CA ARG A 60 18.75 18.08 -0.18
C ARG A 60 17.68 17.14 -0.75
N LEU A 61 17.71 15.87 -0.34
CA LEU A 61 16.69 14.89 -0.72
C LEU A 61 15.35 15.20 -0.09
N GLU A 62 15.31 15.64 1.18
CA GLU A 62 14.08 16.11 1.85
C GLU A 62 13.44 17.29 1.10
N ILE A 63 14.26 18.28 0.71
CA ILE A 63 13.79 19.43 -0.08
C ILE A 63 13.16 18.95 -1.40
N PHE A 64 13.79 18.00 -2.08
CA PHE A 64 13.25 17.43 -3.33
C PHE A 64 11.89 16.76 -3.09
N LEU A 65 11.76 15.89 -2.08
CA LEU A 65 10.50 15.20 -1.78
C LEU A 65 9.39 16.20 -1.40
N GLN A 66 9.70 17.16 -0.55
CA GLN A 66 8.73 18.20 -0.18
C GLN A 66 8.29 19.01 -1.39
N LEU A 67 9.23 19.38 -2.27
CA LEU A 67 8.88 20.13 -3.48
C LEU A 67 8.05 19.32 -4.47
N TYR A 68 8.29 18.01 -4.55
CA TYR A 68 7.52 17.09 -5.40
C TYR A 68 6.05 17.04 -5.00
N HIS A 69 5.75 17.10 -3.70
CA HIS A 69 4.36 17.08 -3.20
C HIS A 69 3.70 18.47 -3.18
N VAL A 70 4.44 19.46 -2.71
CA VAL A 70 3.89 20.81 -2.44
C VAL A 70 3.81 21.65 -3.71
N ASN A 71 4.70 21.41 -4.67
CA ASN A 71 4.79 22.13 -5.95
C ASN A 71 5.02 23.66 -5.82
N HIS A 72 5.43 24.15 -4.64
CA HIS A 72 5.63 25.57 -4.37
C HIS A 72 6.85 25.82 -3.50
N THR A 73 7.88 26.48 -4.04
CA THR A 73 9.20 26.64 -3.40
C THR A 73 9.15 27.46 -2.10
N GLN A 74 8.31 28.49 -2.03
CA GLN A 74 8.17 29.34 -0.83
C GLN A 74 7.49 28.56 0.32
N THR A 75 6.48 27.74 0.01
CA THR A 75 5.82 26.89 1.00
C THR A 75 6.78 25.85 1.57
N VAL A 76 7.57 25.21 0.72
CA VAL A 76 8.62 24.26 1.14
C VAL A 76 9.65 24.94 2.04
N ALA A 77 10.10 26.16 1.67
CA ALA A 77 11.03 26.93 2.49
C ALA A 77 10.47 27.19 3.90
N THR A 78 9.20 27.60 3.99
CA THR A 78 8.52 27.84 5.27
C THR A 78 8.38 26.55 6.09
N GLN A 79 7.91 25.44 5.49
CA GLN A 79 7.73 24.16 6.15
C GLN A 79 9.03 23.58 6.71
N LEU A 80 10.13 23.75 5.97
CA LEU A 80 11.44 23.25 6.38
C LEU A 80 12.25 24.24 7.24
N GLY A 81 11.73 25.44 7.52
CA GLY A 81 12.41 26.47 8.30
C GLY A 81 13.69 26.99 7.63
N ILE A 82 13.69 27.10 6.29
CA ILE A 82 14.83 27.59 5.49
C ILE A 82 14.39 28.71 4.55
N THR A 83 15.34 29.33 3.88
CA THR A 83 15.04 30.38 2.89
C THR A 83 14.70 29.81 1.52
N GLN A 84 13.88 30.48 0.75
CA GLN A 84 13.57 30.09 -0.64
C GLN A 84 14.81 30.00 -1.55
N PRO A 85 15.84 30.90 -1.46
CA PRO A 85 17.11 30.71 -2.16
C PRO A 85 17.82 29.39 -1.80
N ALA A 86 17.73 28.91 -0.54
CA ALA A 86 18.30 27.64 -0.14
C ALA A 86 17.60 26.45 -0.82
N VAL A 87 16.27 26.49 -0.95
CA VAL A 87 15.50 25.50 -1.72
C VAL A 87 15.97 25.49 -3.17
N SER A 88 16.08 26.67 -3.80
CA SER A 88 16.53 26.80 -5.20
C SER A 88 17.97 26.34 -5.41
N ALA A 89 18.86 26.60 -4.45
CA ALA A 89 20.27 26.15 -4.53
C ALA A 89 20.35 24.61 -4.41
N ALA A 90 19.61 24.01 -3.49
CA ALA A 90 19.55 22.56 -3.34
C ALA A 90 19.05 21.88 -4.64
N LEU A 91 17.97 22.43 -5.23
CA LEU A 91 17.42 21.93 -6.48
C LEU A 91 18.43 22.02 -7.64
N LYS A 92 19.12 23.15 -7.80
CA LYS A 92 20.16 23.32 -8.83
C LYS A 92 21.27 22.26 -8.74
N ILE A 93 21.67 21.86 -7.52
CA ILE A 93 22.68 20.81 -7.33
C ILE A 93 22.15 19.47 -7.79
N LEU A 94 20.89 19.13 -7.46
CA LEU A 94 20.25 17.89 -7.90
C LEU A 94 20.07 17.86 -9.42
N GLU A 95 19.62 18.96 -10.03
CA GLU A 95 19.43 19.08 -11.49
C GLU A 95 20.77 19.00 -12.23
N LYS A 96 21.82 19.60 -11.69
CA LYS A 96 23.18 19.48 -12.24
C LYS A 96 23.68 18.03 -12.17
N GLY A 97 23.46 17.33 -11.05
CA GLY A 97 23.85 15.93 -10.88
C GLY A 97 23.04 14.99 -11.78
N ALA A 98 21.74 15.25 -11.93
CA ALA A 98 20.86 14.53 -12.81
C ALA A 98 21.10 14.85 -14.31
N ASP A 99 21.85 15.90 -14.60
CA ASP A 99 21.98 16.46 -15.96
C ASP A 99 20.61 16.59 -16.64
N SER A 100 19.62 17.07 -15.87
CA SER A 100 18.21 17.19 -16.31
C SER A 100 17.45 18.13 -15.39
N ALA A 101 16.52 18.91 -15.93
CA ALA A 101 15.58 19.65 -15.11
C ALA A 101 14.66 18.66 -14.37
N LEU A 102 14.55 18.82 -13.05
CA LEU A 102 13.66 18.01 -12.22
C LEU A 102 12.30 18.67 -12.05
N PHE A 103 12.23 19.98 -12.14
CA PHE A 103 10.97 20.71 -12.08
C PHE A 103 10.92 21.75 -13.20
N ARG A 104 9.70 21.95 -13.73
CA ARG A 104 9.40 23.05 -14.66
C ARG A 104 8.55 24.10 -13.96
N ARG A 105 8.81 25.36 -14.25
CA ARG A 105 8.02 26.47 -13.73
C ARG A 105 6.66 26.54 -14.44
N THR A 106 5.61 26.81 -13.67
CA THR A 106 4.26 27.07 -14.16
C THR A 106 3.72 28.35 -13.46
N PRO A 107 2.64 28.95 -13.95
CA PRO A 107 2.02 30.09 -13.25
C PRO A 107 1.61 29.79 -11.81
N GLU A 108 1.24 28.52 -11.52
CA GLU A 108 0.79 28.05 -10.20
C GLU A 108 1.94 27.58 -9.30
N GLY A 109 3.19 27.60 -9.78
CA GLY A 109 4.36 27.15 -9.00
C GLY A 109 5.34 26.32 -9.82
N VAL A 110 5.67 25.12 -9.37
CA VAL A 110 6.55 24.19 -10.09
C VAL A 110 5.87 22.84 -10.27
N ARG A 111 6.19 22.11 -11.34
CA ARG A 111 5.68 20.77 -11.58
C ARG A 111 6.82 19.79 -11.83
N PRO A 112 6.75 18.56 -11.30
CA PRO A 112 7.73 17.52 -11.57
C PRO A 112 7.87 17.24 -13.07
N THR A 113 9.05 16.85 -13.48
CA THR A 113 9.35 16.32 -14.82
C THR A 113 9.42 14.79 -14.78
N PRO A 114 9.39 14.08 -15.93
CA PRO A 114 9.63 12.64 -15.95
C PRO A 114 10.94 12.19 -15.27
N ALA A 115 11.96 13.06 -15.25
CA ALA A 115 13.19 12.80 -14.50
C ALA A 115 12.93 12.84 -12.99
N ALA A 116 12.16 13.80 -12.49
CA ALA A 116 11.77 13.83 -11.08
C ALA A 116 10.91 12.63 -10.69
N ASP A 117 9.99 12.19 -11.55
CA ASP A 117 9.15 11.01 -11.32
C ASP A 117 10.00 9.73 -11.14
N LEU A 118 11.12 9.61 -11.89
CA LEU A 118 12.07 8.51 -11.73
C LEU A 118 12.90 8.58 -10.44
N LEU A 119 13.24 9.78 -9.98
CA LEU A 119 14.02 10.00 -8.77
C LEU A 119 13.18 9.82 -7.50
N TYR A 120 11.89 10.10 -7.57
CA TYR A 120 11.02 10.16 -6.41
C TYR A 120 10.99 8.83 -5.62
N PRO A 121 10.69 7.65 -6.20
CA PRO A 121 10.60 6.41 -5.43
C PRO A 121 11.92 6.02 -4.75
N PRO A 122 13.08 5.97 -5.41
CA PRO A 122 14.33 5.59 -4.75
C PRO A 122 14.78 6.60 -3.68
N ILE A 123 14.58 7.90 -3.88
CA ILE A 123 14.88 8.91 -2.85
C ILE A 123 13.97 8.74 -1.63
N SER A 124 12.67 8.56 -1.86
CA SER A 124 11.69 8.35 -0.79
C SER A 124 12.03 7.10 0.04
N ARG A 125 12.34 5.98 -0.63
CA ARG A 125 12.78 4.75 0.05
C ARG A 125 14.06 4.94 0.85
N ALA A 126 15.06 5.59 0.27
CA ALA A 126 16.32 5.84 0.96
C ALA A 126 16.12 6.62 2.27
N LEU A 127 15.30 7.68 2.25
CA LEU A 127 15.00 8.45 3.46
C LEU A 127 14.17 7.63 4.45
N ASN A 128 13.21 6.84 4.00
CA ASN A 128 12.45 5.94 4.87
C ASN A 128 13.34 4.88 5.55
N GLU A 129 14.32 4.30 4.84
CA GLU A 129 15.28 3.38 5.47
C GLU A 129 16.11 4.10 6.56
N LEU A 130 16.52 5.36 6.34
CA LEU A 130 17.25 6.14 7.34
C LEU A 130 16.38 6.46 8.57
N GLU A 131 15.11 6.79 8.39
CA GLU A 131 14.15 7.00 9.49
C GLU A 131 13.97 5.73 10.33
N ASN A 132 13.84 4.57 9.68
CA ASN A 132 13.67 3.28 10.36
C ASN A 132 14.90 2.83 11.17
N ILE A 133 16.08 3.41 10.97
CA ILE A 133 17.26 3.15 11.82
C ILE A 133 16.97 3.41 13.30
N TRP A 134 16.24 4.48 13.60
CA TRP A 134 15.89 4.82 14.99
C TRP A 134 14.96 3.80 15.61
N SER A 135 13.99 3.28 14.85
CA SER A 135 13.09 2.21 15.31
C SER A 135 13.84 0.91 15.57
N ASP A 136 14.81 0.53 14.70
CA ASP A 136 15.65 -0.65 14.90
C ASP A 136 16.52 -0.52 16.18
N LEU A 137 17.09 0.66 16.40
CA LEU A 137 17.90 0.96 17.59
C LEU A 137 17.06 0.96 18.88
N ALA A 138 15.82 1.46 18.83
CA ALA A 138 14.88 1.43 19.96
C ALA A 138 14.48 -0.01 20.28
N ALA A 139 14.14 -0.81 19.27
CA ALA A 139 13.76 -2.22 19.42
C ALA A 139 14.89 -3.04 20.07
N ARG A 140 16.16 -2.75 19.73
CA ARG A 140 17.30 -3.41 20.37
C ARG A 140 17.43 -3.08 21.87
N ARG A 141 16.83 -1.99 22.32
CA ARG A 141 16.73 -1.62 23.75
C ARG A 141 15.46 -2.14 24.41
N GLY A 142 14.67 -2.96 23.70
CA GLY A 142 13.39 -3.50 24.17
C GLY A 142 12.22 -2.52 24.09
N VAL A 143 12.38 -1.41 23.37
CA VAL A 143 11.33 -0.41 23.17
C VAL A 143 10.86 -0.44 21.72
N LEU A 144 9.56 -0.65 21.51
CA LEU A 144 8.96 -0.59 20.19
C LEU A 144 8.45 0.84 19.95
N GLU A 145 9.03 1.50 18.97
CA GLU A 145 8.73 2.89 18.60
C GLU A 145 8.53 3.03 17.09
N GLY A 146 7.85 4.12 16.68
CA GLY A 146 7.65 4.49 15.28
C GLY A 146 6.23 4.35 14.81
N SER A 147 6.07 4.08 13.52
CA SER A 147 4.76 3.98 12.89
C SER A 147 4.68 2.76 11.96
N VAL A 148 3.44 2.30 11.71
CA VAL A 148 3.13 1.29 10.70
C VAL A 148 2.13 1.90 9.71
N ARG A 149 2.43 1.80 8.41
CA ARG A 149 1.65 2.37 7.31
C ARG A 149 1.09 1.24 6.43
N ILE A 150 -0.22 1.13 6.38
CA ILE A 150 -0.92 -0.02 5.82
C ILE A 150 -1.78 0.41 4.64
N GLY A 151 -1.63 -0.22 3.48
CA GLY A 151 -2.60 -0.16 2.40
C GLY A 151 -3.74 -1.15 2.69
N ALA A 152 -4.95 -0.64 2.97
CA ALA A 152 -6.07 -1.47 3.38
C ALA A 152 -7.10 -1.62 2.26
N LEU A 153 -7.19 -2.81 1.65
CA LEU A 153 -8.24 -3.12 0.68
C LEU A 153 -9.58 -3.43 1.36
N PRO A 154 -10.73 -3.25 0.68
CA PRO A 154 -12.05 -3.22 1.31
C PRO A 154 -12.36 -4.36 2.26
N LEU A 155 -12.03 -5.59 1.91
CA LEU A 155 -12.40 -6.75 2.71
C LEU A 155 -11.65 -6.88 4.05
N SER A 156 -10.44 -6.31 4.16
CA SER A 156 -9.66 -6.37 5.39
C SER A 156 -10.10 -5.36 6.46
N ARG A 157 -10.89 -4.35 6.06
CA ARG A 157 -11.22 -3.17 6.88
C ARG A 157 -12.34 -3.39 7.90
N THR A 158 -13.14 -4.43 7.75
CA THR A 158 -14.36 -4.64 8.58
C THR A 158 -14.10 -5.46 9.84
N ARG A 159 -13.24 -6.46 9.80
CA ARG A 159 -12.98 -7.37 10.93
C ARG A 159 -11.49 -7.57 11.19
N LEU A 160 -10.76 -8.14 10.24
CA LEU A 160 -9.39 -8.61 10.43
C LEU A 160 -8.45 -7.50 10.88
N LEU A 161 -8.36 -6.43 10.11
CA LEU A 161 -7.41 -5.36 10.37
C LEU A 161 -7.76 -4.55 11.63
N PRO A 162 -9.01 -4.13 11.87
CA PRO A 162 -9.39 -3.46 13.12
C PRO A 162 -9.13 -4.30 14.36
N ALA A 163 -9.42 -5.61 14.35
CA ALA A 163 -9.16 -6.49 15.47
C ALA A 163 -7.65 -6.64 15.75
N ALA A 164 -6.85 -6.83 14.69
CA ALA A 164 -5.41 -6.92 14.81
C ALA A 164 -4.77 -5.62 15.34
N ILE A 165 -5.19 -4.46 14.82
CA ILE A 165 -4.72 -3.15 15.28
C ILE A 165 -5.09 -2.91 16.74
N SER A 166 -6.33 -3.18 17.13
CA SER A 166 -6.80 -3.01 18.51
C SER A 166 -5.99 -3.87 19.49
N ALA A 167 -5.82 -5.15 19.17
CA ALA A 167 -5.02 -6.05 19.99
C ALA A 167 -3.54 -5.63 20.05
N PHE A 168 -2.97 -5.17 18.94
CA PHE A 168 -1.61 -4.68 18.84
C PHE A 168 -1.38 -3.44 19.70
N LEU A 169 -2.24 -2.42 19.56
CA LEU A 169 -2.10 -1.16 20.29
C LEU A 169 -2.35 -1.31 21.81
N ALA A 170 -3.13 -2.30 22.24
CA ALA A 170 -3.27 -2.63 23.66
C ALA A 170 -1.94 -3.07 24.28
N HIS A 171 -1.01 -3.66 23.51
CA HIS A 171 0.32 -4.06 23.96
C HIS A 171 1.40 -3.01 23.64
N HIS A 172 1.18 -2.18 22.62
CA HIS A 172 2.15 -1.21 22.09
C HIS A 172 1.52 0.18 21.90
N PRO A 173 1.10 0.87 22.99
CA PRO A 173 0.34 2.13 22.90
C PRO A 173 1.14 3.31 22.33
N GLY A 174 2.47 3.19 22.26
CA GLY A 174 3.36 4.21 21.69
C GLY A 174 3.50 4.16 20.16
N ILE A 175 2.90 3.17 19.49
CA ILE A 175 2.98 3.03 18.04
C ILE A 175 1.84 3.78 17.36
N MET A 176 2.16 4.51 16.31
CA MET A 176 1.16 5.10 15.42
C MET A 176 0.87 4.13 14.27
N VAL A 177 -0.41 3.81 14.05
CA VAL A 177 -0.86 3.02 12.89
C VAL A 177 -1.62 3.93 11.93
N MET A 178 -1.22 3.95 10.66
CA MET A 178 -1.85 4.72 9.60
C MET A 178 -2.37 3.77 8.52
N THR A 179 -3.59 4.00 8.05
CA THR A 179 -4.19 3.23 6.96
C THR A 179 -4.42 4.13 5.74
N ASN A 180 -4.24 3.57 4.55
CA ASN A 180 -4.54 4.19 3.27
C ASN A 180 -5.51 3.27 2.51
N GLU A 181 -6.68 3.82 2.14
CA GLU A 181 -7.79 3.11 1.51
C GLU A 181 -7.91 3.40 -0.01
N SER A 182 -6.85 3.87 -0.61
CA SER A 182 -6.78 4.17 -2.05
C SER A 182 -6.98 2.92 -2.92
N PRO A 183 -7.26 3.06 -4.23
CA PRO A 183 -7.25 1.96 -5.18
C PRO A 183 -5.91 1.20 -5.18
N TYR A 184 -5.96 -0.10 -5.52
CA TYR A 184 -4.79 -0.99 -5.46
C TYR A 184 -3.56 -0.44 -6.18
N GLU A 185 -3.73 0.11 -7.38
CA GLU A 185 -2.64 0.66 -8.20
C GLU A 185 -1.93 1.84 -7.49
N SER A 186 -2.71 2.69 -6.80
CA SER A 186 -2.17 3.78 -5.99
C SER A 186 -1.44 3.24 -4.76
N LEU A 187 -2.01 2.24 -4.07
CA LEU A 187 -1.36 1.60 -2.92
C LEU A 187 -0.04 0.93 -3.32
N VAL A 188 0.02 0.28 -4.48
CA VAL A 188 1.25 -0.31 -5.02
C VAL A 188 2.29 0.77 -5.33
N SER A 189 1.88 1.90 -5.91
CA SER A 189 2.77 3.03 -6.16
C SER A 189 3.35 3.59 -4.85
N ASP A 190 2.51 3.78 -3.83
CA ASP A 190 2.92 4.25 -2.51
C ASP A 190 3.83 3.25 -1.80
N MET A 191 3.57 1.96 -1.94
CA MET A 191 4.43 0.90 -1.40
C MET A 191 5.79 0.86 -2.10
N ARG A 192 5.84 1.04 -3.43
CA ARG A 192 7.09 1.17 -4.20
C ARG A 192 7.91 2.37 -3.78
N ALA A 193 7.25 3.46 -3.41
CA ALA A 193 7.89 4.66 -2.88
C ALA A 193 8.27 4.55 -1.39
N GLY A 194 7.86 3.49 -0.69
CA GLY A 194 8.11 3.30 0.74
C GLY A 194 7.17 4.07 1.67
N HIS A 195 6.04 4.59 1.16
CA HIS A 195 5.02 5.28 1.97
C HIS A 195 4.06 4.30 2.65
N ILE A 196 3.99 3.07 2.15
CA ILE A 196 3.22 1.97 2.71
C ILE A 196 4.18 0.82 2.99
N ASP A 197 4.06 0.19 4.16
CA ASP A 197 4.89 -0.92 4.57
C ASP A 197 4.41 -2.24 3.97
N PHE A 198 3.08 -2.43 3.90
CA PHE A 198 2.44 -3.57 3.24
C PHE A 198 0.99 -3.24 2.86
N ILE A 199 0.45 -4.00 1.91
CA ILE A 199 -0.97 -3.95 1.55
C ILE A 199 -1.63 -5.23 2.06
N ILE A 200 -2.84 -5.12 2.62
CA ILE A 200 -3.65 -6.25 3.07
C ILE A 200 -4.98 -6.32 2.33
N GLY A 201 -5.32 -7.50 1.81
CA GLY A 201 -6.59 -7.78 1.14
C GLY A 201 -6.49 -8.87 0.09
N ALA A 202 -7.36 -8.85 -0.92
CA ALA A 202 -7.36 -9.84 -1.98
C ALA A 202 -6.09 -9.75 -2.83
N LEU A 203 -5.35 -10.85 -2.91
CA LEU A 203 -4.14 -10.94 -3.71
C LEU A 203 -4.46 -10.91 -5.21
N ARG A 204 -3.59 -10.28 -6.00
CA ARG A 204 -3.68 -10.26 -7.46
C ARG A 204 -2.97 -11.50 -8.01
N GLN A 205 -3.74 -12.49 -8.48
CA GLN A 205 -3.19 -13.75 -8.99
C GLN A 205 -2.63 -13.64 -10.41
N ASP A 206 -3.16 -12.71 -11.20
CA ASP A 206 -2.85 -12.60 -12.63
C ASP A 206 -1.67 -11.66 -12.94
N GLU A 207 -1.06 -11.03 -11.94
CA GLU A 207 0.02 -10.07 -12.10
C GLU A 207 1.25 -10.55 -11.33
N GLU A 208 2.11 -11.32 -11.98
CA GLU A 208 3.47 -11.55 -11.48
C GLU A 208 4.30 -10.26 -11.63
N LEU A 209 4.23 -9.40 -10.63
CA LEU A 209 5.09 -8.22 -10.55
C LEU A 209 6.37 -8.61 -9.83
N PRO A 210 7.54 -8.66 -10.50
CA PRO A 210 8.79 -9.17 -9.93
C PRO A 210 9.31 -8.32 -8.75
N ASP A 211 8.81 -7.11 -8.63
CA ASP A 211 9.13 -6.19 -7.54
C ASP A 211 8.18 -6.28 -6.33
N LEU A 212 7.22 -7.21 -6.37
CA LEU A 212 6.29 -7.49 -5.28
C LEU A 212 6.44 -8.93 -4.78
N SER A 213 6.17 -9.14 -3.51
CA SER A 213 6.02 -10.45 -2.89
C SER A 213 4.69 -10.54 -2.17
N CYS A 214 4.03 -11.70 -2.28
CA CYS A 214 2.72 -11.93 -1.70
C CYS A 214 2.78 -13.10 -0.72
N GLU A 215 2.10 -12.94 0.43
CA GLU A 215 1.90 -13.97 1.43
C GLU A 215 0.39 -14.21 1.58
N ALA A 216 -0.08 -15.42 1.27
CA ALA A 216 -1.47 -15.79 1.46
C ALA A 216 -1.77 -16.06 2.94
N LEU A 217 -2.87 -15.54 3.45
CA LEU A 217 -3.34 -15.75 4.82
C LEU A 217 -4.49 -16.77 4.87
N PHE A 218 -5.48 -16.61 4.00
CA PHE A 218 -6.63 -17.53 3.89
C PHE A 218 -7.31 -17.39 2.53
N GLU A 219 -8.26 -18.25 2.26
CA GLU A 219 -9.10 -18.23 1.05
C GLU A 219 -10.57 -17.99 1.43
N GLU A 220 -11.27 -17.30 0.54
CA GLU A 220 -12.67 -16.92 0.76
C GLU A 220 -13.43 -16.84 -0.56
N ASP A 221 -14.66 -17.39 -0.56
CA ASP A 221 -15.58 -17.30 -1.69
C ASP A 221 -16.44 -16.03 -1.63
N MET A 222 -17.03 -15.70 -2.76
CA MET A 222 -18.03 -14.64 -2.82
C MET A 222 -19.41 -15.20 -2.46
N LEU A 223 -20.18 -14.40 -1.72
CA LEU A 223 -21.57 -14.67 -1.35
C LEU A 223 -22.47 -13.63 -1.99
N ILE A 224 -23.71 -14.01 -2.30
CA ILE A 224 -24.77 -13.08 -2.69
C ILE A 224 -25.48 -12.63 -1.44
N LEU A 225 -25.51 -11.32 -1.19
CA LEU A 225 -26.21 -10.72 -0.06
C LEU A 225 -27.41 -9.92 -0.52
N LEU A 226 -28.41 -9.94 0.33
CA LEU A 226 -29.69 -9.25 0.17
C LEU A 226 -30.30 -8.91 1.55
N ARG A 227 -31.33 -8.07 1.59
CA ARG A 227 -32.06 -7.78 2.83
C ARG A 227 -32.76 -9.02 3.37
N ASN A 228 -33.05 -9.02 4.68
CA ASN A 228 -33.97 -9.96 5.26
C ASN A 228 -35.36 -9.82 4.58
N GLU A 229 -36.12 -10.89 4.51
CA GLU A 229 -37.42 -10.91 3.87
C GLU A 229 -37.44 -10.61 2.36
N HIS A 230 -36.26 -10.62 1.70
CA HIS A 230 -36.19 -10.46 0.26
C HIS A 230 -36.97 -11.56 -0.45
N PRO A 231 -37.78 -11.24 -1.50
CA PRO A 231 -38.63 -12.23 -2.20
C PRO A 231 -37.86 -13.45 -2.70
N LEU A 232 -36.61 -13.30 -3.13
CA LEU A 232 -35.77 -14.40 -3.61
C LEU A 232 -35.50 -15.49 -2.56
N LEU A 233 -35.54 -15.17 -1.27
CA LEU A 233 -35.35 -16.17 -0.20
C LEU A 233 -36.47 -17.24 -0.16
N ARG A 234 -37.62 -16.92 -0.70
CA ARG A 234 -38.78 -17.81 -0.77
C ARG A 234 -39.02 -18.36 -2.19
N HIS A 235 -38.20 -17.94 -3.16
CA HIS A 235 -38.33 -18.37 -4.55
C HIS A 235 -37.85 -19.83 -4.69
N PRO A 236 -38.60 -20.74 -5.39
CA PRO A 236 -38.20 -22.13 -5.52
C PRO A 236 -36.90 -22.33 -6.33
N ASP A 237 -36.60 -21.40 -7.25
CA ASP A 237 -35.39 -21.39 -8.04
C ASP A 237 -34.80 -19.96 -8.05
N PRO A 238 -34.05 -19.55 -7.00
CA PRO A 238 -33.49 -18.21 -6.93
C PRO A 238 -32.39 -17.98 -7.97
N LEU A 239 -31.71 -19.05 -8.43
CA LEU A 239 -30.63 -18.95 -9.40
C LEU A 239 -31.09 -18.35 -10.73
N SER A 240 -32.26 -18.81 -11.24
CA SER A 240 -32.84 -18.32 -12.51
C SER A 240 -33.20 -16.82 -12.47
N GLN A 241 -33.39 -16.26 -11.28
CA GLN A 241 -33.78 -14.86 -11.09
C GLN A 241 -32.60 -13.89 -11.04
N LEU A 242 -31.37 -14.41 -10.88
CA LEU A 242 -30.18 -13.56 -10.70
C LEU A 242 -29.90 -12.64 -11.90
N ALA A 243 -30.20 -13.11 -13.12
CA ALA A 243 -29.98 -12.34 -14.33
C ALA A 243 -30.90 -11.11 -14.45
N ALA A 244 -32.12 -11.20 -13.90
CA ALA A 244 -33.12 -10.13 -13.92
C ALA A 244 -33.09 -9.25 -12.65
N ALA A 245 -32.30 -9.62 -11.65
CA ALA A 245 -32.19 -8.87 -10.40
C ALA A 245 -31.48 -7.50 -10.60
N GLN A 246 -31.78 -6.58 -9.69
CA GLN A 246 -31.06 -5.33 -9.58
C GLN A 246 -29.78 -5.52 -8.76
N TRP A 247 -28.64 -5.08 -9.29
CA TRP A 247 -27.36 -5.34 -8.67
C TRP A 247 -26.63 -4.07 -8.22
N VAL A 248 -26.04 -4.15 -7.03
CA VAL A 248 -24.99 -3.24 -6.60
C VAL A 248 -23.67 -3.96 -6.84
N LEU A 249 -22.87 -3.47 -7.78
CA LEU A 249 -21.63 -4.13 -8.21
C LEU A 249 -20.43 -3.21 -8.06
N PRO A 250 -19.23 -3.74 -7.83
CA PRO A 250 -18.00 -2.97 -7.91
C PRO A 250 -17.71 -2.56 -9.35
N ARG A 251 -16.77 -1.60 -9.53
CA ARG A 251 -16.35 -1.12 -10.85
C ARG A 251 -15.93 -2.26 -11.76
N SER A 252 -16.13 -2.09 -13.07
CA SER A 252 -15.87 -3.13 -14.08
C SER A 252 -14.43 -3.65 -14.08
N ASN A 253 -13.44 -2.82 -13.72
CA ASN A 253 -12.03 -3.22 -13.61
C ASN A 253 -11.68 -3.93 -12.29
N ALA A 254 -12.60 -4.02 -11.32
CA ALA A 254 -12.34 -4.66 -10.04
C ALA A 254 -12.27 -6.20 -10.18
N PRO A 255 -11.31 -6.87 -9.52
CA PRO A 255 -11.20 -8.33 -9.57
C PRO A 255 -12.46 -9.06 -9.14
N ALA A 256 -13.13 -8.55 -8.10
CA ALA A 256 -14.41 -9.12 -7.63
C ALA A 256 -15.48 -9.11 -8.72
N ARG A 257 -15.54 -8.04 -9.55
CA ARG A 257 -16.47 -7.97 -10.68
C ARG A 257 -16.15 -9.04 -11.72
N ARG A 258 -14.89 -9.22 -12.10
CA ARG A 258 -14.48 -10.25 -13.08
C ARG A 258 -14.78 -11.67 -12.59
N LEU A 259 -14.58 -11.94 -11.29
CA LEU A 259 -14.92 -13.24 -10.71
C LEU A 259 -16.42 -13.52 -10.76
N LEU A 260 -17.25 -12.55 -10.37
CA LEU A 260 -18.71 -12.68 -10.47
C LEU A 260 -19.17 -12.92 -11.92
N GLU A 261 -18.65 -12.17 -12.87
CA GLU A 261 -18.97 -12.34 -14.29
C GLU A 261 -18.56 -13.73 -14.79
N ARG A 262 -17.41 -14.24 -14.39
CA ARG A 262 -16.95 -15.60 -14.69
C ARG A 262 -17.90 -16.64 -14.12
N ALA A 263 -18.32 -16.49 -12.84
CA ALA A 263 -19.28 -17.40 -12.21
C ALA A 263 -20.60 -17.43 -12.97
N PHE A 264 -21.12 -16.28 -13.42
CA PHE A 264 -22.32 -16.21 -14.25
C PHE A 264 -22.17 -16.95 -15.58
N LEU A 265 -21.03 -16.78 -16.25
CA LEU A 265 -20.73 -17.52 -17.49
C LEU A 265 -20.66 -19.03 -17.25
N THR A 266 -20.03 -19.48 -16.17
CA THR A 266 -19.96 -20.90 -15.79
C THR A 266 -21.36 -21.47 -15.50
N LEU A 267 -22.25 -20.68 -14.92
CA LEU A 267 -23.64 -21.04 -14.65
C LEU A 267 -24.55 -20.95 -15.89
N GLY A 268 -24.05 -20.49 -17.03
CA GLY A 268 -24.83 -20.27 -18.24
C GLY A 268 -25.82 -19.10 -18.11
N LEU A 269 -25.60 -18.18 -17.19
CA LEU A 269 -26.44 -17.01 -16.94
C LEU A 269 -25.95 -15.79 -17.73
N PRO A 270 -26.85 -14.89 -18.15
CA PRO A 270 -26.48 -13.57 -18.66
C PRO A 270 -25.67 -12.78 -17.60
N LEU A 271 -24.69 -11.99 -18.05
CA LEU A 271 -23.89 -11.18 -17.15
C LEU A 271 -24.74 -10.19 -16.35
N PRO A 272 -24.51 -10.05 -15.04
CA PRO A 272 -25.28 -9.14 -14.20
C PRO A 272 -24.96 -7.69 -14.58
N GLN A 273 -26.00 -6.91 -14.77
CA GLN A 273 -25.86 -5.49 -15.08
C GLN A 273 -25.95 -4.67 -13.79
N PRO A 274 -25.03 -3.71 -13.54
CA PRO A 274 -25.11 -2.88 -12.37
C PRO A 274 -26.29 -1.90 -12.45
N THR A 275 -27.16 -1.90 -11.46
CA THR A 275 -28.09 -0.80 -11.20
C THR A 275 -27.35 0.33 -10.49
N VAL A 276 -26.44 -0.04 -9.57
CA VAL A 276 -25.52 0.89 -8.91
C VAL A 276 -24.11 0.32 -8.99
N GLU A 277 -23.14 1.15 -9.36
CA GLU A 277 -21.72 0.80 -9.35
C GLU A 277 -21.01 1.49 -8.18
N THR A 278 -20.59 0.71 -7.18
CA THR A 278 -19.83 1.18 -6.03
C THR A 278 -18.98 0.08 -5.42
N GLY A 279 -17.83 0.43 -4.85
CA GLY A 279 -16.99 -0.44 -4.01
C GLY A 279 -17.03 -0.08 -2.53
N ASP A 280 -17.88 0.90 -2.15
CA ASP A 280 -18.00 1.36 -0.79
C ASP A 280 -18.95 0.47 0.01
N ALA A 281 -18.46 -0.14 1.12
CA ALA A 281 -19.22 -1.07 1.93
C ALA A 281 -20.42 -0.42 2.63
N ALA A 282 -20.33 0.84 3.02
CA ALA A 282 -21.42 1.56 3.67
C ALA A 282 -22.56 1.83 2.67
N MET A 283 -22.21 2.20 1.43
CA MET A 283 -23.20 2.36 0.35
C MET A 283 -23.88 1.02 0.02
N VAL A 284 -23.10 -0.06 -0.12
CA VAL A 284 -23.66 -1.40 -0.37
C VAL A 284 -24.64 -1.79 0.74
N ARG A 285 -24.24 -1.64 2.02
CA ARG A 285 -25.11 -1.90 3.18
C ARG A 285 -26.43 -1.14 3.12
N GLY A 286 -26.35 0.18 2.90
CA GLY A 286 -27.54 1.03 2.84
C GLY A 286 -28.49 0.61 1.72
N LEU A 287 -27.95 0.40 0.52
CA LEU A 287 -28.74 0.00 -0.64
C LEU A 287 -29.41 -1.37 -0.47
N LEU A 288 -28.68 -2.37 0.05
CA LEU A 288 -29.25 -3.69 0.28
C LEU A 288 -30.34 -3.66 1.35
N ARG A 289 -30.17 -2.90 2.43
CA ARG A 289 -31.15 -2.80 3.50
C ARG A 289 -32.47 -2.17 3.04
N ASP A 290 -32.39 -1.15 2.20
CA ASP A 290 -33.51 -0.27 1.86
C ASP A 290 -34.11 -0.61 0.48
N SER A 291 -33.69 -1.71 -0.18
CA SER A 291 -34.20 -2.12 -1.50
C SER A 291 -34.10 -3.64 -1.73
N ASP A 292 -34.62 -4.09 -2.87
CA ASP A 292 -34.48 -5.48 -3.36
C ASP A 292 -33.26 -5.68 -4.24
N MET A 293 -32.21 -4.86 -4.07
CA MET A 293 -30.94 -5.05 -4.78
C MET A 293 -30.12 -6.19 -4.18
N LEU A 294 -29.27 -6.80 -5.01
CA LEU A 294 -28.33 -7.84 -4.63
C LEU A 294 -26.89 -7.27 -4.70
N ALA A 295 -26.01 -7.81 -3.88
CA ALA A 295 -24.58 -7.59 -4.03
C ALA A 295 -23.82 -8.90 -3.88
N ALA A 296 -22.72 -9.05 -4.63
CA ALA A 296 -21.80 -10.17 -4.49
C ALA A 296 -20.53 -9.67 -3.81
N VAL A 297 -20.27 -10.15 -2.60
CA VAL A 297 -19.16 -9.73 -1.74
C VAL A 297 -18.56 -10.93 -1.01
N SER A 298 -17.35 -10.76 -0.43
CA SER A 298 -16.83 -11.74 0.52
C SER A 298 -17.55 -11.68 1.86
N ALA A 299 -17.71 -12.81 2.53
CA ALA A 299 -18.33 -12.90 3.85
C ALA A 299 -17.65 -11.97 4.87
N SER A 300 -16.31 -11.95 4.91
CA SER A 300 -15.53 -11.07 5.79
C SER A 300 -15.83 -9.58 5.59
N GLN A 301 -16.22 -9.18 4.38
CA GLN A 301 -16.50 -7.76 4.07
C GLN A 301 -17.79 -7.26 4.73
N MET A 302 -18.76 -8.15 4.99
CA MET A 302 -20.08 -7.83 5.54
C MET A 302 -20.40 -8.72 6.75
N CYS A 303 -19.39 -9.22 7.45
CA CYS A 303 -19.58 -10.15 8.57
C CYS A 303 -20.46 -9.54 9.67
N PHE A 304 -20.28 -8.25 10.00
CA PHE A 304 -21.12 -7.60 11.01
C PHE A 304 -22.59 -7.60 10.63
N GLU A 305 -22.92 -7.33 9.38
CA GLU A 305 -24.29 -7.30 8.87
C GLU A 305 -24.91 -8.70 8.86
N ILE A 306 -24.14 -9.71 8.52
CA ILE A 306 -24.58 -11.12 8.52
C ILE A 306 -24.75 -11.61 9.96
N ASP A 307 -23.76 -11.42 10.82
CA ASP A 307 -23.74 -11.91 12.20
C ASP A 307 -24.86 -11.28 13.05
N ASN A 308 -25.21 -10.02 12.76
CA ASN A 308 -26.32 -9.32 13.44
C ASN A 308 -27.68 -9.43 12.74
N GLY A 309 -27.78 -10.24 11.69
CA GLY A 309 -29.04 -10.47 10.98
C GLY A 309 -29.59 -9.23 10.26
N LEU A 310 -28.71 -8.28 9.88
CA LEU A 310 -29.10 -7.08 9.11
C LEU A 310 -29.22 -7.40 7.62
N LEU A 311 -28.40 -8.33 7.13
CA LEU A 311 -28.42 -8.87 5.77
C LEU A 311 -28.40 -10.39 5.83
N THR A 312 -28.91 -11.00 4.77
CA THR A 312 -29.01 -12.46 4.63
C THR A 312 -28.20 -12.91 3.41
N VAL A 313 -27.60 -14.09 3.53
CA VAL A 313 -26.94 -14.77 2.42
C VAL A 313 -27.97 -15.52 1.60
N LEU A 314 -28.02 -15.24 0.29
CA LEU A 314 -28.84 -16.06 -0.62
C LEU A 314 -28.19 -17.46 -0.75
N PRO A 315 -28.90 -18.57 -0.55
CA PRO A 315 -28.34 -19.92 -0.59
C PRO A 315 -28.06 -20.41 -2.02
N VAL A 316 -27.21 -19.65 -2.74
CA VAL A 316 -26.74 -19.95 -4.09
C VAL A 316 -25.22 -19.95 -4.08
N GLN A 317 -24.61 -21.02 -4.59
CA GLN A 317 -23.17 -21.10 -4.74
C GLN A 317 -22.72 -20.43 -6.04
N LEU A 318 -21.70 -19.59 -5.97
CA LEU A 318 -21.02 -18.98 -7.11
C LEU A 318 -19.75 -19.77 -7.41
N PRO A 319 -19.68 -20.53 -8.50
CA PRO A 319 -18.49 -21.32 -8.85
C PRO A 319 -17.30 -20.41 -9.16
N ASP A 320 -16.11 -20.90 -8.87
CA ASP A 320 -14.82 -20.27 -9.24
C ASP A 320 -14.65 -18.84 -8.70
N THR A 321 -15.23 -18.53 -7.54
CA THR A 321 -15.14 -17.21 -6.91
C THR A 321 -14.15 -17.15 -5.75
N THR A 322 -13.45 -18.24 -5.46
CA THR A 322 -12.43 -18.31 -4.40
C THR A 322 -11.33 -17.29 -4.63
N ARG A 323 -11.03 -16.50 -3.59
CA ARG A 323 -9.99 -15.50 -3.59
C ARG A 323 -9.01 -15.76 -2.48
N ARG A 324 -7.72 -15.67 -2.79
CA ARG A 324 -6.66 -15.67 -1.78
C ARG A 324 -6.59 -14.28 -1.16
N ILE A 325 -6.71 -14.22 0.15
CA ILE A 325 -6.58 -13.02 0.95
C ILE A 325 -5.22 -13.05 1.62
N GLY A 326 -4.52 -11.94 1.62
CA GLY A 326 -3.16 -11.95 2.15
C GLY A 326 -2.51 -10.58 2.19
N LEU A 327 -1.20 -10.63 2.29
CA LEU A 327 -0.32 -9.49 2.42
C LEU A 327 0.50 -9.35 1.13
N THR A 328 0.68 -8.10 0.69
CA THR A 328 1.58 -7.77 -0.42
C THR A 328 2.65 -6.82 0.08
N PHE A 329 3.91 -7.13 -0.24
CA PHE A 329 5.08 -6.35 0.15
C PHE A 329 5.87 -5.95 -1.09
N ARG A 330 6.69 -4.94 -0.99
CA ARG A 330 7.76 -4.69 -1.95
C ARG A 330 8.84 -5.79 -1.78
N ALA A 331 9.18 -6.46 -2.88
CA ALA A 331 10.19 -7.52 -2.87
C ALA A 331 11.51 -7.02 -2.25
N GLY A 332 12.05 -7.81 -1.34
CA GLY A 332 13.27 -7.48 -0.62
C GLY A 332 13.13 -6.27 0.33
N SER A 333 11.95 -5.76 0.68
CA SER A 333 11.82 -4.74 1.75
C SER A 333 12.25 -5.30 3.11
N LEU A 334 12.68 -4.41 3.99
CA LEU A 334 13.01 -4.74 5.38
C LEU A 334 11.95 -4.10 6.28
N PRO A 335 10.93 -4.83 6.74
CA PRO A 335 9.91 -4.29 7.62
C PRO A 335 10.53 -3.72 8.91
N SER A 336 9.95 -2.65 9.45
CA SER A 336 10.35 -2.13 10.75
C SER A 336 9.97 -3.11 11.87
N PRO A 337 10.59 -3.03 13.06
CA PRO A 337 10.19 -3.85 14.21
C PRO A 337 8.71 -3.70 14.57
N ALA A 338 8.15 -2.50 14.45
CA ALA A 338 6.73 -2.24 14.67
C ALA A 338 5.85 -2.95 13.62
N THR A 339 6.26 -2.89 12.34
CA THR A 339 5.58 -3.61 11.26
C THR A 339 5.62 -5.11 11.47
N GLN A 340 6.78 -5.69 11.82
CA GLN A 340 6.91 -7.13 12.11
C GLN A 340 6.02 -7.57 13.28
N ALA A 341 5.97 -6.76 14.34
CA ALA A 341 5.09 -7.04 15.47
C ALA A 341 3.62 -7.04 15.06
N LEU A 342 3.14 -6.02 14.32
CA LEU A 342 1.75 -5.98 13.85
C LEU A 342 1.41 -7.15 12.93
N LEU A 343 2.31 -7.55 12.02
CA LEU A 343 2.12 -8.72 11.17
C LEU A 343 1.87 -10.00 11.98
N SER A 344 2.58 -10.18 13.11
CA SER A 344 2.36 -11.30 14.02
C SER A 344 0.96 -11.25 14.69
N PHE A 345 0.41 -10.04 14.93
CA PHE A 345 -0.97 -9.91 15.43
C PHE A 345 -1.99 -10.24 14.33
N ILE A 346 -1.75 -9.82 13.09
CA ILE A 346 -2.62 -10.18 11.95
C ILE A 346 -2.67 -11.71 11.77
N GLN A 347 -1.51 -12.38 11.76
CA GLN A 347 -1.43 -13.84 11.64
C GLN A 347 -2.16 -14.56 12.77
N ARG A 348 -2.05 -14.07 14.02
CA ARG A 348 -2.80 -14.62 15.15
C ARG A 348 -4.31 -14.45 15.01
N GLN A 349 -4.79 -13.31 14.51
CA GLN A 349 -6.22 -13.10 14.27
C GLN A 349 -6.76 -14.04 13.19
N VAL A 350 -5.99 -14.32 12.15
CA VAL A 350 -6.35 -15.31 11.11
C VAL A 350 -6.43 -16.72 11.70
N ALA A 351 -5.53 -17.10 12.61
CA ALA A 351 -5.53 -18.42 13.24
C ALA A 351 -6.68 -18.63 14.24
N GLN A 352 -7.35 -17.57 14.68
CA GLN A 352 -8.46 -17.59 15.65
C GLN A 352 -9.84 -17.50 14.98
N GLY A 353 -9.94 -17.13 13.73
CA GLY A 353 -11.17 -16.97 12.95
C GLY A 353 -11.40 -18.06 11.96
#